data_0e6fc8b172eeda113e8dd6565fa1102b
#
_entry.id   0e6fc8b172eeda113e8dd6565fa1102b
#
_cell.length_a   1.000
_cell.length_b   1.000
_cell.length_c   1.000
_cell.angle_alpha   90.00
_cell.angle_beta   90.00
_cell.angle_gamma   90.00
#
_symmetry.space_group_name_H-M   'P 1'
#
loop_
_entity.id
_entity.type
_entity.pdbx_description
1 polymer ?
#
loop_
_entity_poly.entity_id
_entity_poly.type
_entity_poly.pdbx_seq_one_letter_code
_entity_poly.pdbx_strand_id
1 'polypeptide(L)'
;MIKGIGLDLAELERIERLIKRQPKFIDRILTEREKDKFQSHAPRRKIEYAAGRFAAKEAFSKAMGTGIGKELSFKDIEILNDGNGKPAVTMPDLPGFLVHVSITHTKDYAAAQVIIESSSS
;
A
#
# COMPACT_ATOMS: atom_id res chain seq x y z
N MET A 1 -11.61 -17.29 -9.36
CA MET A 1 -10.68 -18.11 -8.52
C MET A 1 -9.62 -17.21 -7.90
N ILE A 2 -9.41 -17.38 -6.62
CA ILE A 2 -8.36 -16.63 -5.92
C ILE A 2 -6.98 -17.08 -6.41
N LYS A 3 -6.15 -16.14 -6.80
CA LYS A 3 -4.79 -16.38 -7.29
C LYS A 3 -3.72 -16.03 -6.27
N GLY A 4 -4.00 -15.11 -5.38
CA GLY A 4 -3.03 -14.72 -4.35
C GLY A 4 -3.67 -13.97 -3.22
N ILE A 5 -3.08 -14.11 -2.05
CA ILE A 5 -3.52 -13.43 -0.83
C ILE A 5 -2.27 -12.88 -0.16
N GLY A 6 -2.32 -11.63 0.26
CA GLY A 6 -1.26 -11.01 1.02
C GLY A 6 -1.80 -10.29 2.24
N LEU A 7 -1.05 -10.35 3.31
CA LEU A 7 -1.38 -9.68 4.57
C LEU A 7 -0.10 -9.10 5.13
N ASP A 8 -0.17 -7.85 5.58
CA ASP A 8 0.98 -7.21 6.18
C ASP A 8 0.57 -6.29 7.32
N LEU A 9 1.49 -6.06 8.23
CA LEU A 9 1.31 -5.24 9.41
C LEU A 9 2.49 -4.29 9.54
N ALA A 10 2.23 -3.03 9.81
CA ALA A 10 3.28 -2.03 10.01
C ALA A 10 3.07 -1.27 11.31
N GLU A 11 4.12 -1.15 12.11
CA GLU A 11 4.08 -0.35 13.33
C GLU A 11 4.17 1.13 12.97
N LEU A 12 3.22 1.93 13.45
CA LEU A 12 3.18 3.36 13.17
C LEU A 12 4.44 4.06 13.67
N GLU A 13 4.91 3.69 14.86
CA GLU A 13 6.13 4.28 15.43
C GLU A 13 7.36 4.02 14.57
N ARG A 14 7.48 2.81 14.02
CA ARG A 14 8.58 2.48 13.11
C ARG A 14 8.53 3.32 11.85
N ILE A 15 7.36 3.47 11.26
CA ILE A 15 7.17 4.29 10.05
C ILE A 15 7.50 5.75 10.35
N GLU A 16 7.07 6.26 11.50
CA GLU A 16 7.40 7.62 11.91
C GLU A 16 8.91 7.84 12.01
N ARG A 17 9.62 6.88 12.62
CA ARG A 17 11.07 6.96 12.73
C ARG A 17 11.76 6.94 11.37
N LEU A 18 11.28 6.09 10.45
CA LEU A 18 11.83 6.02 9.11
C LEU A 18 11.65 7.33 8.34
N ILE A 19 10.46 7.93 8.46
CA ILE A 19 10.18 9.22 7.82
C ILE A 19 11.15 10.30 8.35
N LYS A 20 11.37 10.33 9.66
CA LYS A 20 12.24 11.34 10.28
C LYS A 20 13.71 11.13 9.98
N ARG A 21 14.19 9.88 9.95
CA ARG A 21 15.61 9.56 9.81
C ARG A 21 16.07 9.42 8.37
N GLN A 22 15.18 9.07 7.46
CA GLN A 22 15.50 8.85 6.06
C GLN A 22 14.64 9.78 5.20
N PRO A 23 15.16 10.97 4.85
CA PRO A 23 14.36 11.95 4.08
C PRO A 23 13.80 11.42 2.77
N LYS A 24 14.46 10.41 2.18
CA LYS A 24 14.01 9.82 0.91
C LYS A 24 13.04 8.65 1.07
N PHE A 25 12.67 8.29 2.32
CA PHE A 25 11.82 7.13 2.56
C PHE A 25 10.46 7.27 1.86
N ILE A 26 9.81 8.41 2.03
CA ILE A 26 8.51 8.68 1.40
C ILE A 26 8.62 8.62 -0.12
N ASP A 27 9.69 9.18 -0.69
CA ASP A 27 9.91 9.15 -2.14
C ASP A 27 10.13 7.73 -2.67
N ARG A 28 10.62 6.83 -1.83
CA ARG A 28 10.82 5.43 -2.23
C ARG A 28 9.54 4.62 -2.21
N ILE A 29 8.63 4.92 -1.29
CA ILE A 29 7.44 4.09 -1.09
C ILE A 29 6.18 4.64 -1.76
N LEU A 30 6.11 5.95 -2.02
CA LEU A 30 4.91 6.57 -2.57
C LEU A 30 5.14 7.08 -3.99
N THR A 31 4.14 6.87 -4.86
CA THR A 31 4.10 7.51 -6.17
C THR A 31 3.83 9.01 -5.97
N GLU A 32 3.99 9.81 -7.03
CA GLU A 32 3.74 11.25 -6.95
C GLU A 32 2.30 11.55 -6.51
N ARG A 33 1.32 10.82 -7.03
CA ARG A 33 -0.07 11.02 -6.67
C ARG A 33 -0.36 10.65 -5.22
N GLU A 34 0.24 9.58 -4.74
CA GLU A 34 0.14 9.19 -3.33
C GLU A 34 0.82 10.22 -2.44
N LYS A 35 1.98 10.72 -2.87
CA LYS A 35 2.72 11.74 -2.14
C LYS A 35 1.93 13.04 -1.99
N ASP A 36 1.21 13.43 -3.03
CA ASP A 36 0.33 14.59 -2.96
C ASP A 36 -0.72 14.42 -1.86
N LYS A 37 -1.32 13.25 -1.77
CA LYS A 37 -2.27 12.92 -0.71
C LYS A 37 -1.61 12.94 0.67
N PHE A 38 -0.44 12.33 0.77
CA PHE A 38 0.33 12.31 2.01
C PHE A 38 0.56 13.73 2.53
N GLN A 39 1.00 14.61 1.66
CA GLN A 39 1.31 16.01 2.04
C GLN A 39 0.09 16.82 2.43
N SER A 40 -1.11 16.41 2.01
CA SER A 40 -2.35 17.09 2.36
C SER A 40 -2.84 16.79 3.77
N HIS A 41 -2.28 15.77 4.43
CA HIS A 41 -2.75 15.34 5.75
C HIS A 41 -2.04 16.06 6.90
N ALA A 42 -2.72 16.11 8.05
CA ALA A 42 -2.13 16.56 9.31
C ALA A 42 -1.04 15.57 9.76
N PRO A 43 -0.09 15.98 10.62
CA PRO A 43 1.07 15.14 10.96
C PRO A 43 0.76 13.71 11.38
N ARG A 44 -0.21 13.50 12.27
CA ARG A 44 -0.56 12.15 12.71
C ARG A 44 -1.14 11.33 11.55
N ARG A 45 -2.03 11.93 10.77
CA ARG A 45 -2.66 11.26 9.62
C ARG A 45 -1.64 10.93 8.54
N LYS A 46 -0.58 11.74 8.38
CA LYS A 46 0.51 11.42 7.45
C LYS A 46 1.15 10.08 7.79
N ILE A 47 1.40 9.82 9.07
CA ILE A 47 2.03 8.58 9.52
C ILE A 47 1.09 7.41 9.27
N GLU A 48 -0.19 7.56 9.60
CA GLU A 48 -1.19 6.52 9.34
C GLU A 48 -1.31 6.22 7.85
N TYR A 49 -1.34 7.26 7.02
CA TYR A 49 -1.43 7.11 5.58
C TYR A 49 -0.22 6.37 5.03
N ALA A 50 0.99 6.80 5.39
CA ALA A 50 2.22 6.18 4.92
C ALA A 50 2.32 4.72 5.39
N ALA A 51 1.98 4.44 6.65
CA ALA A 51 2.01 3.10 7.19
C ALA A 51 1.00 2.19 6.47
N GLY A 52 -0.20 2.70 6.21
CA GLY A 52 -1.23 1.95 5.48
C GLY A 52 -0.80 1.62 4.06
N ARG A 53 -0.23 2.58 3.34
CA ARG A 53 0.27 2.35 1.98
C ARG A 53 1.47 1.41 1.97
N PHE A 54 2.38 1.56 2.92
CA PHE A 54 3.50 0.64 3.07
C PHE A 54 3.01 -0.80 3.26
N ALA A 55 2.12 -1.02 4.22
CA ALA A 55 1.57 -2.34 4.49
C ALA A 55 0.81 -2.91 3.29
N ALA A 56 0.01 -2.09 2.61
CA ALA A 56 -0.77 -2.52 1.46
C ALA A 56 0.12 -2.93 0.28
N LYS A 57 1.21 -2.23 0.04
CA LYS A 57 2.14 -2.57 -1.05
C LYS A 57 2.93 -3.84 -0.73
N GLU A 58 3.34 -4.03 0.53
CA GLU A 58 3.94 -5.28 0.98
C GLU A 58 2.93 -6.44 0.81
N ALA A 59 1.69 -6.24 1.23
CA ALA A 59 0.64 -7.25 1.07
C ALA A 59 0.40 -7.58 -0.40
N PHE A 60 0.37 -6.57 -1.27
CA PHE A 60 0.23 -6.78 -2.71
C PHE A 60 1.37 -7.64 -3.25
N SER A 61 2.60 -7.33 -2.87
CA SER A 61 3.76 -8.08 -3.32
C SER A 61 3.73 -9.54 -2.87
N LYS A 62 3.23 -9.78 -1.66
CA LYS A 62 3.02 -11.15 -1.16
C LYS A 62 1.95 -11.88 -1.96
N ALA A 63 0.85 -11.20 -2.28
CA ALA A 63 -0.21 -11.78 -3.11
C ALA A 63 0.29 -12.12 -4.52
N MET A 64 1.21 -11.31 -5.07
CA MET A 64 1.87 -11.58 -6.34
C MET A 64 2.89 -12.71 -6.25
N GLY A 65 3.34 -13.06 -5.06
CA GLY A 65 4.34 -14.10 -4.84
C GLY A 65 5.78 -13.65 -5.03
N THR A 66 6.01 -12.35 -5.28
CA THR A 66 7.36 -11.85 -5.58
C THR A 66 8.05 -11.22 -4.38
N GLY A 67 7.26 -10.66 -3.44
CA GLY A 67 7.79 -9.73 -2.46
C GLY A 67 8.24 -8.43 -3.12
N ILE A 68 8.59 -7.45 -2.31
CA ILE A 68 9.18 -6.19 -2.81
C ILE A 68 10.66 -6.44 -3.12
N GLY A 69 11.10 -6.01 -4.29
CA GLY A 69 12.49 -6.17 -4.71
C GLY A 69 12.72 -5.69 -6.13
N LYS A 70 13.62 -6.37 -6.85
CA LYS A 70 13.99 -5.96 -8.20
C LYS A 70 12.83 -6.02 -9.20
N GLU A 71 11.98 -7.05 -9.07
CA GLU A 71 10.89 -7.28 -10.02
C GLU A 71 9.67 -6.40 -9.73
N LEU A 72 9.51 -5.98 -8.48
CA LEU A 72 8.35 -5.20 -8.05
C LEU A 72 8.78 -4.26 -6.93
N SER A 73 8.90 -2.98 -7.26
CA SER A 73 9.26 -1.97 -6.27
C SER A 73 8.01 -1.32 -5.69
N PHE A 74 8.16 -0.60 -4.59
CA PHE A 74 7.04 0.16 -4.00
C PHE A 74 6.40 1.12 -4.99
N LYS A 75 7.19 1.78 -5.84
CA LYS A 75 6.66 2.79 -6.77
C LYS A 75 6.02 2.18 -8.02
N ASP A 76 6.18 0.88 -8.22
CA ASP A 76 5.42 0.18 -9.27
C ASP A 76 3.98 -0.06 -8.84
N ILE A 77 3.69 0.07 -7.56
CA ILE A 77 2.35 -0.13 -7.00
C ILE A 77 1.79 1.22 -6.58
N GLU A 78 0.57 1.52 -7.02
CA GLU A 78 -0.12 2.74 -6.60
C GLU A 78 -1.48 2.37 -6.06
N ILE A 79 -1.83 2.94 -4.91
CA ILE A 79 -3.11 2.71 -4.26
C ILE A 79 -3.72 4.05 -3.94
N LEU A 80 -4.83 4.36 -4.60
CA LEU A 80 -5.56 5.61 -4.41
C LEU A 80 -6.97 5.29 -3.97
N ASN A 81 -7.58 6.20 -3.21
CA ASN A 81 -8.97 6.04 -2.83
C ASN A 81 -9.87 6.39 -4.02
N ASP A 82 -10.92 5.60 -4.21
CA ASP A 82 -11.94 5.89 -5.22
C ASP A 82 -12.89 7.00 -4.74
N GLY A 83 -13.94 7.27 -5.51
CA GLY A 83 -14.90 8.32 -5.18
C GLY A 83 -15.65 8.10 -3.87
N ASN A 84 -15.67 6.89 -3.36
CA ASN A 84 -16.31 6.53 -2.07
C ASN A 84 -15.31 6.47 -0.92
N GLY A 85 -14.04 6.82 -1.17
CA GLY A 85 -13.00 6.74 -0.16
C GLY A 85 -12.42 5.35 0.04
N LYS A 86 -12.78 4.40 -0.80
CA LYS A 86 -12.29 3.02 -0.72
C LYS A 86 -10.94 2.92 -1.44
N PRO A 87 -9.90 2.30 -0.82
CA PRO A 87 -8.64 2.13 -1.50
C PRO A 87 -8.76 1.16 -2.67
N ALA A 88 -8.09 1.49 -3.76
CA ALA A 88 -8.04 0.67 -4.96
C ALA A 88 -6.63 0.69 -5.53
N VAL A 89 -6.17 -0.44 -6.04
CA VAL A 89 -4.87 -0.53 -6.70
C VAL A 89 -5.03 0.03 -8.12
N THR A 90 -4.37 1.16 -8.38
CA THR A 90 -4.42 1.83 -9.68
C THR A 90 -3.24 1.46 -10.59
N MET A 91 -2.17 0.92 -10.00
CA MET A 91 -1.02 0.37 -10.72
C MET A 91 -0.46 -0.81 -9.91
N PRO A 92 0.07 -1.86 -10.55
CA PRO A 92 0.10 -2.08 -11.99
C PRO A 92 -1.26 -2.53 -12.52
N ASP A 93 -1.44 -2.40 -13.84
CA ASP A 93 -2.61 -2.96 -14.51
C ASP A 93 -2.40 -4.47 -14.66
N LEU A 94 -3.38 -5.25 -14.24
CA LEU A 94 -3.33 -6.71 -14.29
C LEU A 94 -4.53 -7.23 -15.10
N PRO A 95 -4.44 -7.20 -16.45
CA PRO A 95 -5.55 -7.66 -17.29
C PRO A 95 -5.95 -9.10 -16.94
N GLY A 96 -7.25 -9.34 -16.82
CA GLY A 96 -7.77 -10.66 -16.45
C GLY A 96 -7.82 -10.93 -14.96
N PHE A 97 -7.47 -9.93 -14.13
CA PHE A 97 -7.50 -10.08 -12.68
C PHE A 97 -8.24 -8.93 -12.01
N LEU A 98 -8.82 -9.22 -10.87
CA LEU A 98 -9.40 -8.23 -9.97
C LEU A 98 -8.54 -8.18 -8.71
N VAL A 99 -8.21 -6.99 -8.28
CA VAL A 99 -7.40 -6.80 -7.07
C VAL A 99 -8.26 -6.10 -6.02
N HIS A 100 -8.38 -6.73 -4.87
CA HIS A 100 -9.11 -6.18 -3.73
C HIS A 100 -8.11 -5.81 -2.65
N VAL A 101 -8.23 -4.62 -2.10
CA VAL A 101 -7.37 -4.15 -1.02
C VAL A 101 -8.19 -3.58 0.11
N SER A 102 -7.81 -3.92 1.33
CA SER A 102 -8.41 -3.38 2.55
C SER A 102 -7.29 -2.89 3.44
N ILE A 103 -7.46 -1.71 4.01
CA ILE A 103 -6.48 -1.08 4.89
C ILE A 103 -7.19 -0.65 6.17
N THR A 104 -6.59 -0.96 7.31
CA THR A 104 -7.10 -0.51 8.59
C THR A 104 -5.94 -0.06 9.46
N HIS A 105 -6.24 0.71 10.50
CA HIS A 105 -5.23 1.09 11.46
C HIS A 105 -5.81 1.19 12.86
N THR A 106 -4.93 0.99 13.83
CA THR A 106 -5.21 1.19 15.24
C THR A 106 -4.32 2.31 15.75
N LYS A 107 -4.28 2.50 17.06
CA LYS A 107 -3.36 3.46 17.67
C LYS A 107 -1.88 3.17 17.31
N ASP A 108 -1.52 1.90 17.24
CA ASP A 108 -0.11 1.49 17.12
C ASP A 108 0.25 0.82 15.79
N TYR A 109 -0.72 0.36 15.02
CA TYR A 109 -0.46 -0.44 13.82
C TYR A 109 -1.33 -0.03 12.66
N ALA A 110 -0.80 -0.23 11.45
CA ALA A 110 -1.61 -0.29 10.24
C ALA A 110 -1.55 -1.72 9.72
N ALA A 111 -2.64 -2.19 9.15
CA ALA A 111 -2.70 -3.51 8.56
C ALA A 111 -3.35 -3.42 7.19
N ALA A 112 -2.96 -4.31 6.29
CA ALA A 112 -3.54 -4.35 4.96
C ALA A 112 -3.67 -5.79 4.50
N GLN A 113 -4.73 -6.05 3.74
CA GLN A 113 -4.95 -7.33 3.09
C GLN A 113 -5.19 -7.08 1.60
N VAL A 114 -4.59 -7.93 0.78
CA VAL A 114 -4.77 -7.89 -0.67
C VAL A 114 -5.20 -9.27 -1.13
N ILE A 115 -6.22 -9.31 -1.97
CA ILE A 115 -6.71 -10.52 -2.61
C ILE A 115 -6.68 -10.28 -4.11
N ILE A 116 -6.04 -11.18 -4.84
CA ILE A 116 -6.00 -11.16 -6.30
C ILE A 116 -6.78 -12.34 -6.80
N GLU A 117 -7.80 -12.08 -7.62
CA GLU A 117 -8.59 -13.15 -8.18
C GLU A 117 -8.68 -13.04 -9.71
N SER A 118 -8.87 -14.18 -10.35
CA SER A 118 -9.12 -14.21 -11.79
C SER A 118 -10.51 -13.64 -12.08
N SER A 119 -10.58 -12.70 -13.03
CA SER A 119 -11.86 -12.11 -13.45
C SER A 119 -12.62 -13.02 -14.41
N SER A 120 -11.95 -14.03 -14.96
CA SER A 120 -12.60 -15.05 -15.79
C SER A 120 -12.83 -16.30 -14.95
N SER A 121 -14.04 -16.71 -14.86
CA SER A 121 -14.40 -17.93 -14.14
C SER A 121 -14.29 -19.14 -15.05
#